data_7889b9ae9d7d0ab70b16c2c993a1b0fe
#
_entry.id   7889b9ae9d7d0ab70b16c2c993a1b0fe
#
_cell.length_a   1.000
_cell.length_b   1.000
_cell.length_c   1.000
_cell.angle_alpha   90.00
_cell.angle_beta   90.00
_cell.angle_gamma   90.00
#
_symmetry.space_group_name_H-M   'P 1'
#
loop_
_entity.id
_entity.type
_entity.pdbx_description
1 polymer ?
#
loop_
_entity_poly.entity_id
_entity_poly.type
_entity_poly.pdbx_seq_one_letter_code
_entity_poly.pdbx_strand_id
1 'polypeptide(L)'
;NCYVRGSTSVGNGCHVGQAVELKNSVLLDKTNVGHLSYVGDSVLGEKVNFGAGTMISNLRHDGRPHRSMVAGELIDTGRRKFGAIIGDGVHTGIHTSIYPGRKIWPGLTTRPADIVDRDLV
;
A
#
# COMPACT_ATOMS: atom_id res chain seq x y z
N ASN A 1 -11.86 16.08 1.46
CA ASN A 1 -10.75 16.48 0.56
C ASN A 1 -9.77 15.34 0.30
N CYS A 2 -10.26 14.22 -0.15
CA CYS A 2 -9.45 13.15 -0.72
C CYS A 2 -9.69 13.11 -2.23
N TYR A 3 -8.77 12.46 -2.94
CA TYR A 3 -8.91 12.24 -4.36
C TYR A 3 -8.93 10.74 -4.67
N VAL A 4 -10.09 10.23 -5.05
CA VAL A 4 -10.25 8.82 -5.42
C VAL A 4 -10.31 8.72 -6.94
N ARG A 5 -9.28 8.11 -7.51
CA ARG A 5 -9.17 7.91 -8.95
C ARG A 5 -9.82 6.58 -9.36
N GLY A 6 -9.99 6.41 -10.67
CA GLY A 6 -10.70 5.25 -11.22
C GLY A 6 -10.14 3.89 -10.84
N SER A 7 -10.98 2.88 -11.01
CA SER A 7 -10.67 1.47 -10.72
C SER A 7 -10.31 1.21 -9.26
N THR A 8 -10.93 1.95 -8.35
CA THR A 8 -10.70 1.83 -6.90
C THR A 8 -11.96 1.31 -6.23
N SER A 9 -11.78 0.36 -5.32
CA SER A 9 -12.85 -0.18 -4.48
C SER A 9 -12.53 0.08 -3.01
N VAL A 10 -13.49 0.64 -2.30
CA VAL A 10 -13.36 0.95 -0.87
C VAL A 10 -14.44 0.19 -0.11
N GLY A 11 -14.03 -0.65 0.81
CA GLY A 11 -14.91 -1.51 1.59
C GLY A 11 -15.73 -0.75 2.63
N ASN A 12 -16.48 -1.50 3.42
CA ASN A 12 -17.36 -0.96 4.43
C ASN A 12 -16.58 -0.43 5.63
N GLY A 13 -17.02 0.71 6.17
CA GLY A 13 -16.45 1.26 7.39
C GLY A 13 -15.02 1.78 7.22
N CYS A 14 -14.56 2.00 6.01
CA CYS A 14 -13.25 2.60 5.74
C CYS A 14 -13.27 4.10 5.98
N HIS A 15 -12.11 4.64 6.36
CA HIS A 15 -11.89 6.08 6.44
C HIS A 15 -10.81 6.48 5.44
N VAL A 16 -11.15 7.34 4.50
CA VAL A 16 -10.22 7.96 3.56
C VAL A 16 -10.27 9.46 3.82
N GLY A 17 -9.21 9.97 4.40
CA GLY A 17 -9.23 11.32 4.97
C GLY A 17 -8.54 12.39 4.14
N GLN A 18 -8.14 13.44 4.85
CA GLN A 18 -7.62 14.67 4.26
C GLN A 18 -6.34 14.45 3.46
N ALA A 19 -6.31 14.97 2.25
CA ALA A 19 -5.16 14.94 1.35
C ALA A 19 -4.64 13.50 1.08
N VAL A 20 -5.57 12.54 0.98
CA VAL A 20 -5.29 11.17 0.59
C VAL A 20 -5.62 11.00 -0.88
N GLU A 21 -4.73 10.36 -1.62
CA GLU A 21 -5.01 9.97 -3.00
C GLU A 21 -5.04 8.45 -3.10
N LEU A 22 -6.11 7.90 -3.66
CA LEU A 22 -6.26 6.48 -4.00
C LEU A 22 -6.34 6.33 -5.52
N LYS A 23 -5.64 5.33 -6.06
CA LYS A 23 -5.65 5.06 -7.50
C LYS A 23 -5.58 3.57 -7.75
N ASN A 24 -6.55 3.04 -8.49
CA ASN A 24 -6.53 1.64 -8.94
C ASN A 24 -6.21 0.67 -7.81
N SER A 25 -6.89 0.79 -6.69
CA SER A 25 -6.57 0.07 -5.45
C SER A 25 -7.83 -0.52 -4.82
N VAL A 26 -7.62 -1.52 -4.00
CA VAL A 26 -8.67 -2.16 -3.22
C VAL A 26 -8.36 -1.97 -1.73
N LEU A 27 -9.30 -1.36 -1.01
CA LEU A 27 -9.28 -1.30 0.45
C LEU A 27 -10.38 -2.21 0.97
N LEU A 28 -10.02 -3.19 1.78
CA LEU A 28 -11.00 -4.05 2.43
C LEU A 28 -11.57 -3.35 3.67
N ASP A 29 -12.52 -4.03 4.34
CA ASP A 29 -13.35 -3.38 5.35
C ASP A 29 -12.56 -2.80 6.53
N LYS A 30 -13.04 -1.69 7.06
CA LYS A 30 -12.52 -1.04 8.28
C LYS A 30 -11.06 -0.57 8.17
N THR A 31 -10.60 -0.32 6.97
CA THR A 31 -9.24 0.19 6.73
C THR A 31 -9.24 1.70 6.74
N ASN A 32 -8.24 2.28 7.39
CA ASN A 32 -8.09 3.71 7.56
C ASN A 32 -6.83 4.21 6.86
N VAL A 33 -7.02 5.15 5.94
CA VAL A 33 -5.96 5.95 5.33
C VAL A 33 -6.32 7.41 5.60
N GLY A 34 -5.94 7.90 6.78
CA GLY A 34 -6.54 9.11 7.34
C GLY A 34 -5.95 10.42 6.85
N HIS A 35 -4.67 10.46 6.51
CA HIS A 35 -3.98 11.73 6.28
C HIS A 35 -2.82 11.61 5.31
N LEU A 36 -2.72 12.57 4.38
CA LEU A 36 -1.50 12.88 3.63
C LEU A 36 -0.82 11.65 3.01
N SER A 37 -1.57 10.75 2.44
CA SER A 37 -1.05 9.46 1.97
C SER A 37 -1.35 9.23 0.50
N TYR A 38 -0.49 8.43 -0.14
CA TYR A 38 -0.75 7.94 -1.49
C TYR A 38 -0.81 6.42 -1.52
N VAL A 39 -1.89 5.89 -2.10
CA VAL A 39 -2.10 4.46 -2.31
C VAL A 39 -2.42 4.23 -3.78
N GLY A 40 -1.48 3.66 -4.49
CA GLY A 40 -1.64 3.38 -5.92
C GLY A 40 -1.38 1.92 -6.25
N ASP A 41 -2.25 1.34 -7.09
CA ASP A 41 -2.09 -0.01 -7.63
C ASP A 41 -1.84 -1.06 -6.55
N SER A 42 -2.57 -0.97 -5.45
CA SER A 42 -2.32 -1.71 -4.21
C SER A 42 -3.56 -2.43 -3.71
N VAL A 43 -3.33 -3.40 -2.83
CA VAL A 43 -4.39 -4.05 -2.07
C VAL A 43 -4.09 -3.88 -0.59
N LEU A 44 -5.01 -3.27 0.14
CA LEU A 44 -4.97 -3.16 1.59
C LEU A 44 -6.02 -4.09 2.18
N GLY A 45 -5.60 -4.97 3.07
CA GLY A 45 -6.47 -5.89 3.78
C GLY A 45 -7.45 -5.19 4.71
N GLU A 46 -8.10 -5.97 5.57
CA GLU A 46 -9.04 -5.44 6.56
C GLU A 46 -8.31 -4.80 7.74
N LYS A 47 -8.92 -3.79 8.33
CA LYS A 47 -8.42 -3.15 9.57
C LYS A 47 -6.97 -2.67 9.47
N VAL A 48 -6.54 -2.31 8.29
CA VAL A 48 -5.24 -1.67 8.08
C VAL A 48 -5.34 -0.23 8.55
N ASN A 49 -4.29 0.27 9.18
CA ASN A 49 -4.22 1.68 9.57
C ASN A 49 -2.92 2.30 9.09
N PHE A 50 -3.01 3.20 8.14
CA PHE A 50 -1.86 3.96 7.65
C PHE A 50 -1.65 5.21 8.49
N GLY A 51 -0.48 5.29 9.11
CA GLY A 51 -0.02 6.53 9.74
C GLY A 51 0.11 7.66 8.70
N ALA A 52 -0.05 8.89 9.14
CA ALA A 52 0.00 10.07 8.26
C ALA A 52 1.27 10.08 7.43
N GLY A 53 1.15 10.42 6.16
CA GLY A 53 2.30 10.49 5.27
C GLY A 53 2.83 9.16 4.78
N THR A 54 2.10 8.06 4.97
CA THR A 54 2.48 6.77 4.38
C THR A 54 2.35 6.85 2.86
N MET A 55 3.45 6.53 2.16
CA MET A 55 3.51 6.61 0.70
C MET A 55 3.87 5.26 0.10
N ILE A 56 3.07 4.81 -0.86
CA ILE A 56 3.37 3.62 -1.63
C ILE A 56 3.88 4.03 -3.01
N SER A 57 5.11 3.67 -3.32
CA SER A 57 5.65 3.83 -4.67
C SER A 57 5.09 2.73 -5.58
N ASN A 58 4.71 3.09 -6.80
CA ASN A 58 4.08 2.15 -7.73
C ASN A 58 4.77 2.06 -9.09
N LEU A 59 5.89 2.75 -9.26
CA LEU A 59 6.63 2.76 -10.53
C LEU A 59 8.12 2.62 -10.24
N ARG A 60 8.76 1.68 -10.94
CA ARG A 60 10.22 1.56 -10.90
C ARG A 60 10.87 2.70 -11.68
N HIS A 61 12.05 3.11 -11.25
CA HIS A 61 12.80 4.16 -11.94
C HIS A 61 13.16 3.78 -13.38
N ASP A 62 13.38 2.48 -13.64
CA ASP A 62 13.72 1.99 -14.99
C ASP A 62 12.47 1.73 -15.86
N GLY A 63 11.27 1.91 -15.32
CA GLY A 63 10.01 1.72 -16.04
C GLY A 63 9.68 0.28 -16.40
N ARG A 64 10.45 -0.69 -15.92
CA ARG A 64 10.20 -2.12 -16.18
C ARG A 64 9.06 -2.66 -15.31
N PRO A 65 8.45 -3.80 -15.72
CA PRO A 65 7.49 -4.48 -14.85
C PRO A 65 8.08 -4.85 -13.50
N HIS A 66 7.25 -4.82 -12.48
CA HIS A 66 7.63 -5.20 -11.12
C HIS A 66 7.76 -6.70 -10.98
N ARG A 67 8.65 -7.11 -10.08
CA ARG A 67 8.75 -8.50 -9.64
C ARG A 67 8.29 -8.61 -8.20
N SER A 68 7.70 -9.75 -7.88
CA SER A 68 7.22 -10.07 -6.54
C SER A 68 7.84 -11.38 -6.06
N MET A 69 8.17 -11.45 -4.79
CA MET A 69 8.71 -12.67 -4.19
C MET A 69 7.57 -13.65 -3.91
N VAL A 70 7.66 -14.82 -4.51
CA VAL A 70 6.68 -15.90 -4.31
C VAL A 70 7.45 -17.20 -4.07
N ALA A 71 7.23 -17.83 -2.93
CA ALA A 71 7.88 -19.10 -2.56
C ALA A 71 9.41 -19.08 -2.77
N GLY A 72 10.05 -17.98 -2.39
CA GLY A 72 11.51 -17.84 -2.49
C GLY A 72 12.03 -17.40 -3.85
N GLU A 73 11.18 -17.17 -4.83
CA GLU A 73 11.55 -16.76 -6.18
C GLU A 73 10.97 -15.40 -6.53
N LEU A 74 11.76 -14.58 -7.23
CA LEU A 74 11.26 -13.32 -7.80
C LEU A 74 10.57 -13.61 -9.13
N ILE A 75 9.25 -13.40 -9.15
CA ILE A 75 8.39 -13.64 -10.31
C ILE A 75 8.04 -12.32 -10.95
N ASP A 76 8.17 -12.23 -12.28
CA ASP A 76 7.71 -11.09 -13.05
C ASP A 76 6.18 -11.02 -13.01
N THR A 77 5.64 -9.92 -12.52
CA THR A 77 4.20 -9.72 -12.41
C THR A 77 3.57 -9.30 -13.75
N GLY A 78 4.36 -8.93 -14.72
CA GLY A 78 3.88 -8.34 -15.97
C GLY A 78 3.26 -6.94 -15.80
N ARG A 79 3.35 -6.36 -14.60
CA ARG A 79 2.72 -5.07 -14.30
C ARG A 79 3.77 -3.98 -14.19
N ARG A 80 3.62 -2.96 -15.00
CA ARG A 80 4.47 -1.77 -14.93
C ARG A 80 4.13 -0.88 -13.74
N LYS A 81 2.85 -0.79 -13.39
CA LYS A 81 2.35 -0.10 -12.20
C LYS A 81 1.92 -1.14 -11.18
N PHE A 82 2.59 -1.17 -10.06
CA PHE A 82 2.30 -2.09 -8.97
C PHE A 82 2.77 -1.46 -7.65
N GLY A 83 1.85 -1.31 -6.72
CA GLY A 83 2.15 -0.79 -5.40
C GLY A 83 2.51 -1.89 -4.41
N ALA A 84 1.70 -2.04 -3.38
CA ALA A 84 1.95 -2.97 -2.29
C ALA A 84 0.75 -3.86 -1.99
N ILE A 85 1.03 -5.01 -1.40
CA ILE A 85 0.01 -5.89 -0.83
C ILE A 85 0.17 -5.84 0.68
N ILE A 86 -0.82 -5.30 1.35
CA ILE A 86 -0.79 -5.06 2.80
C ILE A 86 -1.79 -6.00 3.47
N GLY A 87 -1.29 -6.84 4.37
CA GLY A 87 -2.11 -7.81 5.08
C GLY A 87 -3.03 -7.19 6.13
N ASP A 88 -3.99 -7.98 6.59
CA ASP A 88 -4.98 -7.52 7.56
C ASP A 88 -4.30 -7.04 8.85
N GLY A 89 -4.83 -5.98 9.44
CA GLY A 89 -4.39 -5.47 10.72
C GLY A 89 -3.00 -4.83 10.73
N VAL A 90 -2.40 -4.56 9.57
CA VAL A 90 -1.12 -3.85 9.49
C VAL A 90 -1.30 -2.40 9.90
N HIS A 91 -0.42 -1.92 10.77
CA HIS A 91 -0.36 -0.50 11.15
C HIS A 91 0.98 0.08 10.74
N THR A 92 0.97 1.13 9.93
CA THR A 92 2.21 1.84 9.60
C THR A 92 2.42 3.05 10.50
N GLY A 93 3.67 3.29 10.87
CA GLY A 93 4.05 4.56 11.49
C GLY A 93 3.97 5.70 10.48
N ILE A 94 3.94 6.93 10.98
CA ILE A 94 3.92 8.12 10.11
C ILE A 94 5.13 8.12 9.17
N HIS A 95 4.93 8.64 7.95
CA HIS A 95 6.00 8.76 6.95
C HIS A 95 6.66 7.43 6.57
N THR A 96 5.95 6.32 6.66
CA THR A 96 6.43 5.05 6.13
C THR A 96 6.47 5.14 4.61
N SER A 97 7.60 4.75 4.03
CA SER A 97 7.80 4.69 2.58
C SER A 97 7.85 3.24 2.13
N ILE A 98 6.97 2.84 1.22
CA ILE A 98 6.87 1.46 0.77
C ILE A 98 7.31 1.36 -0.68
N TYR A 99 8.31 0.52 -0.95
CA TYR A 99 8.79 0.27 -2.30
C TYR A 99 7.76 -0.48 -3.13
N PRO A 100 7.74 -0.28 -4.44
CA PRO A 100 6.80 -0.97 -5.31
C PRO A 100 7.01 -2.48 -5.29
N GLY A 101 5.90 -3.21 -5.36
CA GLY A 101 5.91 -4.66 -5.38
C GLY A 101 6.17 -5.33 -4.04
N ARG A 102 6.18 -4.57 -2.94
CA ARG A 102 6.43 -5.14 -1.60
C ARG A 102 5.17 -5.61 -0.93
N LYS A 103 5.34 -6.54 0.00
CA LYS A 103 4.27 -7.10 0.82
C LYS A 103 4.57 -6.89 2.29
N ILE A 104 3.54 -6.62 3.07
CA ILE A 104 3.62 -6.61 4.53
C ILE A 104 2.62 -7.63 5.06
N TRP A 105 3.11 -8.61 5.79
CA TRP A 105 2.30 -9.70 6.34
C TRP A 105 1.30 -9.19 7.37
N PRO A 106 0.17 -9.92 7.58
CA PRO A 106 -0.85 -9.48 8.54
C PRO A 106 -0.31 -9.25 9.94
N GLY A 107 -0.86 -8.24 10.61
CA GLY A 107 -0.58 -7.94 12.01
C GLY A 107 0.77 -7.27 12.28
N LEU A 108 1.56 -7.00 11.25
CA LEU A 108 2.85 -6.33 11.43
C LEU A 108 2.69 -4.81 11.51
N THR A 109 3.72 -4.17 12.04
CA THR A 109 3.77 -2.71 12.16
C THR A 109 5.07 -2.19 11.60
N THR A 110 5.08 -0.92 11.19
CA THR A 110 6.30 -0.19 10.89
C THR A 110 6.48 0.95 11.88
N ARG A 111 7.73 1.38 12.06
CA ARG A 111 8.04 2.55 12.88
C ARG A 111 7.93 3.83 12.05
N PRO A 112 7.83 5.00 12.70
CA PRO A 112 7.89 6.26 11.97
C PRO A 112 9.13 6.35 11.08
N ALA A 113 8.92 6.81 9.85
CA ALA A 113 9.94 6.98 8.81
C ALA A 113 10.62 5.68 8.36
N ASP A 114 10.05 4.52 8.63
CA ASP A 114 10.58 3.26 8.10
C ASP A 114 10.51 3.23 6.57
N ILE A 115 11.51 2.59 5.98
CA ILE A 115 11.55 2.30 4.56
C ILE A 115 11.36 0.81 4.36
N VAL A 116 10.27 0.43 3.70
CA VAL A 116 9.95 -0.96 3.39
C VAL A 116 10.49 -1.26 1.99
N ASP A 117 11.73 -1.71 1.93
CA ASP A 117 12.43 -2.04 0.67
C ASP A 117 12.47 -3.54 0.38
N ARG A 118 11.92 -4.35 1.24
CA ARG A 118 11.74 -5.79 1.11
C ARG A 118 10.43 -6.22 1.74
N ASP A 119 10.00 -7.45 1.45
CA ASP A 119 8.80 -7.98 2.09
C ASP A 119 9.02 -8.12 3.60
N LEU A 120 8.03 -7.67 4.37
CA LEU A 120 7.98 -7.88 5.82
C LEU A 120 7.12 -9.10 6.11
N VAL A 121 7.73 -10.10 6.70
CA VAL A 121 7.07 -11.38 7.00
C VAL A 121 7.19 -11.76 8.47
#